data_38c2cd8020341686b8eec9ef46fb66ee
#
_entry.id   38c2cd8020341686b8eec9ef46fb66ee
#
_cell.length_a   1.000
_cell.length_b   1.000
_cell.length_c   1.000
_cell.angle_alpha   90.00
_cell.angle_beta   90.00
_cell.angle_gamma   90.00
#
_symmetry.space_group_name_H-M   'P 1'
#
loop_
_entity.id
_entity.type
_entity.pdbx_description
1 polymer ?
#
loop_
_entity_poly.entity_id
_entity_poly.type
_entity_poly.pdbx_seq_one_letter_code
_entity_poly.pdbx_strand_id
1 'polypeptide(L)'
;MDTSPITARSLQKPYHIKADEFERAYKDFLSGYRTWKELSHAEDWLVFYKNIGPQLSIDETALSDGELYTIISNKAAHGGKGAIVAIIKGTKVEDVVKALMRILWYERAKVLEVTMDFSESMHSIVKQCFPYATITIDRFHVQKDCYDAMQQVRIR
;
A
#
# COMPACT_ATOMS: atom_id res chain seq x y z
N MET A 1 -17.81 -14.29 -5.80
CA MET A 1 -16.69 -14.21 -4.87
C MET A 1 -16.03 -12.81 -4.80
N ASP A 2 -16.35 -11.94 -5.75
CA ASP A 2 -15.63 -10.66 -5.87
C ASP A 2 -16.17 -9.51 -5.00
N THR A 3 -17.16 -9.73 -4.16
CA THR A 3 -17.84 -8.67 -3.42
C THR A 3 -17.68 -8.73 -1.90
N SER A 4 -17.16 -9.83 -1.36
CA SER A 4 -16.95 -9.97 0.09
C SER A 4 -15.79 -10.91 0.37
N PRO A 5 -14.85 -10.54 1.25
CA PRO A 5 -13.76 -11.42 1.62
C PRO A 5 -14.28 -12.64 2.38
N ILE A 6 -14.22 -13.81 1.75
CA ILE A 6 -14.62 -15.10 2.32
C ILE A 6 -13.34 -15.90 2.57
N THR A 7 -13.10 -16.30 3.82
CA THR A 7 -11.98 -17.16 4.15
C THR A 7 -12.29 -18.62 3.83
N ALA A 8 -11.30 -19.40 3.42
CA ALA A 8 -11.46 -20.84 3.21
C ALA A 8 -12.01 -21.56 4.45
N ARG A 9 -11.63 -21.11 5.65
CA ARG A 9 -12.14 -21.63 6.93
C ARG A 9 -13.65 -21.41 7.11
N SER A 10 -14.20 -20.28 6.63
CA SER A 10 -15.66 -20.04 6.73
C SER A 10 -16.49 -20.96 5.84
N LEU A 11 -15.89 -21.50 4.79
CA LEU A 11 -16.52 -22.47 3.87
C LEU A 11 -16.46 -23.92 4.39
N GLN A 12 -15.61 -24.21 5.36
CA GLN A 12 -15.37 -25.57 5.84
C GLN A 12 -16.64 -26.26 6.36
N LYS A 13 -17.40 -25.57 7.21
CA LYS A 13 -18.62 -26.14 7.80
C LYS A 13 -19.77 -26.29 6.80
N PRO A 14 -20.18 -25.22 6.06
CA PRO A 14 -21.33 -25.29 5.16
C PRO A 14 -21.11 -26.19 3.95
N TYR A 15 -19.85 -26.38 3.50
CA TYR A 15 -19.55 -27.16 2.30
C TYR A 15 -18.78 -28.46 2.57
N HIS A 16 -18.53 -28.79 3.84
CA HIS A 16 -17.78 -29.99 4.24
C HIS A 16 -16.44 -30.16 3.56
N ILE A 17 -15.72 -29.04 3.32
CA ILE A 17 -14.40 -29.03 2.69
C ILE A 17 -13.31 -28.86 3.74
N LYS A 18 -12.10 -29.33 3.43
CA LYS A 18 -10.92 -29.03 4.24
C LYS A 18 -10.36 -27.66 3.78
N ALA A 19 -10.39 -26.68 4.67
CA ALA A 19 -10.00 -25.29 4.36
C ALA A 19 -8.59 -25.19 3.76
N ASP A 20 -7.60 -25.84 4.37
CA ASP A 20 -6.20 -25.75 3.94
C ASP A 20 -5.97 -26.41 2.55
N GLU A 21 -6.65 -27.53 2.29
CA GLU A 21 -6.60 -28.19 0.98
C GLU A 21 -7.27 -27.33 -0.10
N PHE A 22 -8.41 -26.74 0.24
CA PHE A 22 -9.14 -25.84 -0.67
C PHE A 22 -8.33 -24.58 -0.99
N GLU A 23 -7.73 -23.95 0.01
CA GLU A 23 -6.92 -22.75 -0.17
C GLU A 23 -5.70 -23.04 -1.08
N ARG A 24 -5.04 -24.17 -0.85
CA ARG A 24 -3.92 -24.61 -1.68
C ARG A 24 -4.36 -24.88 -3.12
N ALA A 25 -5.45 -25.62 -3.30
CA ALA A 25 -6.00 -25.92 -4.63
C ALA A 25 -6.45 -24.64 -5.35
N TYR A 26 -7.07 -23.70 -4.65
CA TYR A 26 -7.46 -22.41 -5.20
C TYR A 26 -6.23 -21.62 -5.67
N LYS A 27 -5.21 -21.49 -4.82
CA LYS A 27 -3.96 -20.81 -5.15
C LYS A 27 -3.27 -21.45 -6.35
N ASP A 28 -3.20 -22.76 -6.39
CA ASP A 28 -2.40 -23.50 -7.39
C ASP A 28 -3.09 -23.60 -8.75
N PHE A 29 -4.43 -23.67 -8.79
CA PHE A 29 -5.15 -24.02 -10.01
C PHE A 29 -6.22 -23.00 -10.45
N LEU A 30 -6.86 -22.29 -9.51
CA LEU A 30 -8.01 -21.46 -9.83
C LEU A 30 -7.71 -19.96 -9.81
N SER A 31 -6.79 -19.52 -8.97
CA SER A 31 -6.49 -18.10 -8.79
C SER A 31 -5.63 -17.48 -9.90
N GLY A 32 -5.02 -18.29 -10.75
CA GLY A 32 -4.02 -17.82 -11.72
C GLY A 32 -2.70 -17.36 -11.08
N TYR A 33 -2.51 -17.56 -9.78
CA TYR A 33 -1.34 -17.09 -9.03
C TYR A 33 -0.03 -17.59 -9.64
N ARG A 34 0.04 -18.87 -10.01
CA ARG A 34 1.27 -19.47 -10.57
C ARG A 34 1.65 -18.94 -11.96
N THR A 35 0.69 -18.40 -12.69
CA THR A 35 0.88 -17.84 -14.03
C THR A 35 0.91 -16.31 -14.02
N TRP A 36 0.84 -15.72 -12.83
CA TRP A 36 0.85 -14.28 -12.67
C TRP A 36 2.20 -13.68 -13.05
N LYS A 37 2.19 -12.73 -13.97
CA LYS A 37 3.42 -12.15 -14.55
C LYS A 37 4.29 -11.42 -13.53
N GLU A 38 3.66 -10.84 -12.50
CA GLU A 38 4.36 -10.08 -11.47
C GLU A 38 4.90 -10.98 -10.34
N LEU A 39 4.65 -12.30 -10.38
CA LEU A 39 5.00 -13.24 -9.31
C LEU A 39 6.48 -13.19 -8.92
N SER A 40 7.36 -12.98 -9.89
CA SER A 40 8.83 -12.96 -9.67
C SER A 40 9.32 -11.87 -8.73
N HIS A 41 8.54 -10.81 -8.54
CA HIS A 41 8.90 -9.67 -7.69
C HIS A 41 7.78 -9.23 -6.75
N ALA A 42 6.66 -9.98 -6.71
CA ALA A 42 5.49 -9.63 -5.93
C ALA A 42 5.74 -9.60 -4.42
N GLU A 43 6.76 -10.32 -3.94
CA GLU A 43 7.19 -10.30 -2.53
C GLU A 43 7.92 -9.01 -2.16
N ASP A 44 8.59 -8.38 -3.12
CA ASP A 44 9.37 -7.17 -2.88
C ASP A 44 8.57 -5.90 -3.23
N TRP A 45 7.90 -5.90 -4.36
CA TRP A 45 7.12 -4.75 -4.81
C TRP A 45 6.05 -5.12 -5.83
N LEU A 46 4.93 -4.37 -5.77
CA LEU A 46 3.85 -4.35 -6.76
C LEU A 46 3.57 -2.90 -7.16
N VAL A 47 3.45 -2.63 -8.46
CA VAL A 47 3.15 -1.30 -8.99
C VAL A 47 2.01 -1.39 -10.01
N PHE A 48 0.91 -0.70 -9.71
CA PHE A 48 -0.29 -0.63 -10.53
C PHE A 48 -0.41 0.75 -11.18
N TYR A 49 0.42 1.04 -12.17
CA TYR A 49 0.55 2.37 -12.78
C TYR A 49 -0.78 2.93 -13.32
N LYS A 50 -1.74 2.08 -13.71
CA LYS A 50 -3.07 2.50 -14.18
C LYS A 50 -3.95 3.09 -13.10
N ASN A 51 -3.61 2.85 -11.83
CA ASN A 51 -4.37 3.34 -10.69
C ASN A 51 -3.87 4.72 -10.22
N ILE A 52 -2.81 5.25 -10.81
CA ILE A 52 -2.28 6.55 -10.44
C ILE A 52 -3.30 7.65 -10.76
N GLY A 53 -3.46 8.58 -9.83
CA GLY A 53 -4.37 9.71 -9.95
C GLY A 53 -3.70 11.01 -9.53
N PRO A 54 -4.39 12.14 -9.61
CA PRO A 54 -3.83 13.44 -9.25
C PRO A 54 -3.59 13.61 -7.75
N GLN A 55 -4.26 12.84 -6.92
CA GLN A 55 -4.13 12.91 -5.46
C GLN A 55 -3.81 11.54 -4.91
N LEU A 56 -2.64 11.42 -4.31
CA LEU A 56 -2.16 10.18 -3.71
C LEU A 56 -2.02 10.33 -2.19
N SER A 57 -1.95 9.19 -1.49
CA SER A 57 -1.38 9.12 -0.16
C SER A 57 -0.27 8.09 -0.12
N ILE A 58 0.74 8.35 0.69
CA ILE A 58 1.82 7.41 1.01
C ILE A 58 1.82 7.18 2.51
N ASP A 59 1.91 5.92 2.92
CA ASP A 59 1.87 5.51 4.31
C ASP A 59 2.72 4.25 4.52
N GLU A 60 3.18 4.03 5.75
CA GLU A 60 3.89 2.82 6.16
C GLU A 60 2.97 1.95 7.00
N THR A 61 2.94 0.66 6.69
CA THR A 61 2.12 -0.28 7.45
C THR A 61 2.84 -1.60 7.67
N ALA A 62 2.60 -2.20 8.83
CA ALA A 62 3.01 -3.57 9.10
C ALA A 62 1.89 -4.50 8.61
N LEU A 63 2.18 -5.41 7.66
CA LEU A 63 1.19 -6.37 7.17
C LEU A 63 1.29 -7.68 7.97
N SER A 64 2.17 -8.58 7.63
CA SER A 64 2.32 -9.87 8.30
C SER A 64 3.70 -10.00 8.90
N ASP A 65 3.79 -10.75 10.00
CA ASP A 65 5.05 -11.11 10.67
C ASP A 65 5.95 -9.92 11.08
N GLY A 66 5.35 -8.71 11.20
CA GLY A 66 6.07 -7.49 11.58
C GLY A 66 6.87 -6.85 10.43
N GLU A 67 6.75 -7.34 9.21
CA GLU A 67 7.37 -6.70 8.06
C GLU A 67 6.66 -5.39 7.70
N LEU A 68 7.46 -4.34 7.50
CA LEU A 68 6.98 -3.03 7.10
C LEU A 68 6.88 -2.92 5.59
N TYR A 69 5.83 -2.26 5.14
CA TYR A 69 5.58 -1.97 3.74
C TYR A 69 5.24 -0.50 3.55
N THR A 70 5.74 0.09 2.47
CA THR A 70 5.29 1.40 2.00
C THR A 70 4.15 1.19 1.01
N ILE A 71 3.00 1.80 1.30
CA ILE A 71 1.80 1.72 0.48
C ILE A 71 1.50 3.10 -0.12
N ILE A 72 1.30 3.13 -1.44
CA ILE A 72 0.85 4.33 -2.14
C ILE A 72 -0.56 4.05 -2.66
N SER A 73 -1.48 4.94 -2.33
CA SER A 73 -2.87 4.81 -2.74
C SER A 73 -3.40 6.06 -3.43
N ASN A 74 -4.38 5.85 -4.33
CA ASN A 74 -5.12 6.90 -5.01
C ASN A 74 -6.33 7.29 -4.16
N LYS A 75 -6.34 8.52 -3.65
CA LYS A 75 -7.40 9.06 -2.78
C LYS A 75 -8.76 9.10 -3.49
N ALA A 76 -8.78 9.37 -4.79
CA ALA A 76 -10.02 9.44 -5.56
C ALA A 76 -10.77 8.10 -5.66
N ALA A 77 -10.09 6.98 -5.44
CA ALA A 77 -10.72 5.65 -5.45
C ALA A 77 -11.42 5.29 -4.12
N HIS A 78 -11.30 6.12 -3.07
CA HIS A 78 -11.96 5.94 -1.76
C HIS A 78 -11.86 4.52 -1.18
N GLY A 79 -10.70 3.87 -1.32
CA GLY A 79 -10.46 2.50 -0.85
C GLY A 79 -11.09 1.40 -1.72
N GLY A 80 -11.76 1.75 -2.81
CA GLY A 80 -12.37 0.81 -3.74
C GLY A 80 -11.39 0.22 -4.76
N LYS A 81 -11.93 -0.38 -5.81
CA LYS A 81 -11.14 -0.94 -6.92
C LYS A 81 -10.26 0.14 -7.56
N GLY A 82 -8.97 -0.14 -7.69
CA GLY A 82 -8.00 0.80 -8.24
C GLY A 82 -7.42 1.77 -7.20
N ALA A 83 -7.70 1.59 -5.91
CA ALA A 83 -7.13 2.43 -4.86
C ALA A 83 -5.61 2.23 -4.69
N ILE A 84 -5.12 1.02 -4.80
CA ILE A 84 -3.69 0.73 -4.61
C ILE A 84 -2.91 1.09 -5.87
N VAL A 85 -1.92 1.97 -5.72
CA VAL A 85 -0.97 2.36 -6.77
C VAL A 85 0.33 1.57 -6.64
N ALA A 86 0.84 1.40 -5.42
CA ALA A 86 2.01 0.58 -5.17
C ALA A 86 2.00 -0.01 -3.76
N ILE A 87 2.58 -1.19 -3.63
CA ILE A 87 2.93 -1.85 -2.37
C ILE A 87 4.40 -2.23 -2.48
N ILE A 88 5.24 -1.77 -1.58
CA ILE A 88 6.68 -1.97 -1.63
C ILE A 88 7.14 -2.45 -0.26
N LYS A 89 7.87 -3.56 -0.22
CA LYS A 89 8.45 -4.10 1.01
C LYS A 89 9.54 -3.18 1.52
N GLY A 90 9.48 -2.83 2.80
CA GLY A 90 10.40 -1.91 3.44
C GLY A 90 10.01 -0.44 3.30
N THR A 91 10.83 0.40 3.94
CA THR A 91 10.61 1.86 4.07
C THR A 91 11.84 2.67 3.63
N LYS A 92 12.87 1.99 3.09
CA LYS A 92 14.09 2.65 2.62
C LYS A 92 13.80 3.47 1.37
N VAL A 93 14.24 4.72 1.40
CA VAL A 93 14.04 5.69 0.30
C VAL A 93 14.47 5.13 -1.04
N GLU A 94 15.66 4.50 -1.10
CA GLU A 94 16.24 3.99 -2.33
C GLU A 94 15.38 2.88 -2.96
N ASP A 95 14.87 1.95 -2.14
CA ASP A 95 14.06 0.82 -2.60
C ASP A 95 12.69 1.30 -3.11
N VAL A 96 12.07 2.22 -2.36
CA VAL A 96 10.78 2.80 -2.73
C VAL A 96 10.91 3.64 -4.00
N VAL A 97 11.91 4.50 -4.08
CA VAL A 97 12.18 5.31 -5.28
C VAL A 97 12.44 4.41 -6.49
N LYS A 98 13.27 3.37 -6.35
CA LYS A 98 13.56 2.41 -7.43
C LYS A 98 12.30 1.72 -7.95
N ALA A 99 11.39 1.35 -7.07
CA ALA A 99 10.11 0.75 -7.46
C ALA A 99 9.21 1.77 -8.18
N LEU A 100 9.07 2.99 -7.65
CA LEU A 100 8.22 4.03 -8.22
C LEU A 100 8.75 4.60 -9.55
N MET A 101 10.07 4.60 -9.76
CA MET A 101 10.67 5.02 -11.03
C MET A 101 10.32 4.09 -12.21
N ARG A 102 9.75 2.91 -11.96
CA ARG A 102 9.17 2.04 -13.00
C ARG A 102 7.89 2.62 -13.59
N ILE A 103 7.22 3.52 -12.89
CA ILE A 103 6.10 4.31 -13.41
C ILE A 103 6.67 5.36 -14.35
N LEU A 104 6.14 5.41 -15.56
CA LEU A 104 6.59 6.34 -16.59
C LEU A 104 6.50 7.79 -16.09
N TRP A 105 7.48 8.59 -16.47
CA TRP A 105 7.58 9.98 -16.00
C TRP A 105 6.30 10.79 -16.19
N TYR A 106 5.65 10.68 -17.35
CA TYR A 106 4.43 11.42 -17.64
C TYR A 106 3.23 11.02 -16.77
N GLU A 107 3.20 9.79 -16.25
CA GLU A 107 2.18 9.37 -15.28
C GLU A 107 2.48 9.97 -13.89
N ARG A 108 3.73 9.93 -13.46
CA ARG A 108 4.17 10.54 -12.19
C ARG A 108 3.99 12.07 -12.20
N ALA A 109 4.17 12.71 -13.35
CA ALA A 109 3.98 14.16 -13.54
C ALA A 109 2.52 14.60 -13.44
N LYS A 110 1.54 13.71 -13.53
CA LYS A 110 0.11 14.01 -13.33
C LYS A 110 -0.28 14.14 -11.86
N VAL A 111 0.57 13.68 -10.94
CA VAL A 111 0.32 13.75 -9.51
C VAL A 111 0.50 15.21 -9.05
N LEU A 112 -0.57 15.78 -8.50
CA LEU A 112 -0.62 17.16 -8.05
C LEU A 112 -0.52 17.30 -6.54
N GLU A 113 -0.91 16.24 -5.80
CA GLU A 113 -0.89 16.24 -4.34
C GLU A 113 -0.50 14.85 -3.82
N VAL A 114 0.35 14.82 -2.82
CA VAL A 114 0.63 13.60 -2.04
C VAL A 114 0.46 13.90 -0.55
N THR A 115 -0.47 13.19 0.08
CA THR A 115 -0.65 13.21 1.53
C THR A 115 0.27 12.18 2.16
N MET A 116 0.96 12.56 3.21
CA MET A 116 1.92 11.71 3.94
C MET A 116 1.96 12.06 5.43
N ASP A 117 2.61 11.23 6.23
CA ASP A 117 2.96 11.55 7.61
C ASP A 117 4.13 12.56 7.68
N PHE A 118 4.50 12.98 8.89
CA PHE A 118 5.61 13.92 9.10
C PHE A 118 6.96 13.19 9.15
N SER A 119 7.34 12.57 8.01
CA SER A 119 8.55 11.74 7.85
C SER A 119 9.48 12.32 6.77
N GLU A 120 10.76 12.49 7.11
CA GLU A 120 11.79 12.95 6.16
C GLU A 120 12.00 11.94 5.03
N SER A 121 11.92 10.65 5.32
CA SER A 121 12.05 9.60 4.31
C SER A 121 10.93 9.70 3.27
N MET A 122 9.67 9.83 3.70
CA MET A 122 8.54 10.01 2.80
C MET A 122 8.65 11.32 2.01
N HIS A 123 9.05 12.41 2.65
CA HIS A 123 9.29 13.68 1.98
C HIS A 123 10.32 13.52 0.84
N SER A 124 11.42 12.83 1.10
CA SER A 124 12.45 12.55 0.11
C SER A 124 11.92 11.71 -1.06
N ILE A 125 11.13 10.66 -0.77
CA ILE A 125 10.49 9.82 -1.79
C ILE A 125 9.58 10.66 -2.69
N VAL A 126 8.69 11.46 -2.10
CA VAL A 126 7.73 12.29 -2.86
C VAL A 126 8.45 13.27 -3.75
N LYS A 127 9.45 13.97 -3.25
CA LYS A 127 10.26 14.94 -4.01
C LYS A 127 10.95 14.31 -5.22
N GLN A 128 11.47 13.10 -5.06
CA GLN A 128 12.17 12.40 -6.15
C GLN A 128 11.19 11.81 -7.18
N CYS A 129 10.04 11.29 -6.72
CA CYS A 129 9.15 10.52 -7.59
C CYS A 129 8.07 11.37 -8.26
N PHE A 130 7.57 12.42 -7.60
CA PHE A 130 6.42 13.22 -8.05
C PHE A 130 6.79 14.71 -8.17
N PRO A 131 7.39 15.12 -9.29
CA PRO A 131 8.07 16.43 -9.43
C PRO A 131 7.14 17.64 -9.28
N TYR A 132 5.84 17.48 -9.54
CA TYR A 132 4.87 18.56 -9.48
C TYR A 132 3.90 18.46 -8.29
N ALA A 133 4.08 17.45 -7.44
CA ALA A 133 3.18 17.23 -6.33
C ALA A 133 3.40 18.23 -5.19
N THR A 134 2.33 18.81 -4.69
CA THR A 134 2.30 19.48 -3.40
C THR A 134 2.22 18.43 -2.29
N ILE A 135 3.04 18.60 -1.26
CA ILE A 135 3.02 17.71 -0.09
C ILE A 135 2.02 18.24 0.92
N THR A 136 1.10 17.38 1.34
CA THR A 136 0.13 17.63 2.39
C THR A 136 0.41 16.68 3.55
N ILE A 137 0.54 17.23 4.76
CA ILE A 137 0.74 16.39 5.95
C ILE A 137 -0.61 15.87 6.45
N ASP A 138 -0.65 14.57 6.78
CA ASP A 138 -1.87 13.95 7.31
C ASP A 138 -2.20 14.52 8.71
N ARG A 139 -3.41 15.08 8.81
CA ARG A 139 -3.93 15.67 10.04
C ARG A 139 -3.96 14.67 11.22
N PHE A 140 -4.21 13.39 10.96
CA PHE A 140 -4.27 12.39 12.01
C PHE A 140 -2.92 12.24 12.72
N HIS A 141 -1.83 12.17 11.96
CA HIS A 141 -0.47 12.09 12.51
C HIS A 141 -0.11 13.36 13.31
N VAL A 142 -0.44 14.54 12.79
CA VAL A 142 -0.22 15.81 13.52
C VAL A 142 -1.00 15.83 14.84
N GLN A 143 -2.26 15.41 14.84
CA GLN A 143 -3.07 15.35 16.06
C GLN A 143 -2.50 14.36 17.07
N LYS A 144 -2.08 13.18 16.62
CA LYS A 144 -1.46 12.15 17.47
C LYS A 144 -0.21 12.70 18.14
N ASP A 145 0.71 13.31 17.38
CA ASP A 145 1.94 13.87 17.92
C ASP A 145 1.67 14.98 18.95
N CYS A 146 0.68 15.83 18.70
CA CYS A 146 0.23 16.82 19.68
C CYS A 146 -0.29 16.18 20.97
N TYR A 147 -1.12 15.14 20.86
CA TYR A 147 -1.62 14.43 22.04
C TYR A 147 -0.49 13.75 22.83
N ASP A 148 0.44 13.10 22.15
CA ASP A 148 1.57 12.42 22.76
C ASP A 148 2.48 13.44 23.49
N ALA A 149 2.76 14.59 22.88
CA ALA A 149 3.49 15.68 23.52
C ALA A 149 2.79 16.22 24.78
N MET A 150 1.47 16.43 24.71
CA MET A 150 0.67 16.85 25.87
C MET A 150 0.71 15.82 27.01
N GLN A 151 0.64 14.52 26.70
CA GLN A 151 0.74 13.47 27.71
C GLN A 151 2.11 13.44 28.38
N GLN A 152 3.19 13.63 27.63
CA GLN A 152 4.54 13.70 28.19
C GLN A 152 4.71 14.87 29.17
N VAL A 153 4.12 16.03 28.88
CA VAL A 153 4.14 17.19 29.81
C VAL A 153 3.30 16.91 31.07
N ARG A 154 2.19 16.18 30.95
CA ARG A 154 1.29 15.87 32.07
C ARG A 154 1.88 14.84 33.04
N ILE A 155 2.77 13.95 32.60
CA ILE A 155 3.36 12.88 33.40
C ILE A 155 4.63 13.36 34.17
N ARG A 156 5.17 14.53 33.83
CA ARG A 156 6.26 15.18 34.55
C ARG A 156 5.75 15.96 35.76
#